data_b630eb985f7ecf9227da58b0229d49a2
#
_entry.id   b630eb985f7ecf9227da58b0229d49a2
#
_cell.length_a   1.000
_cell.length_b   1.000
_cell.length_c   1.000
_cell.angle_alpha   90.00
_cell.angle_beta   90.00
_cell.angle_gamma   90.00
#
_symmetry.space_group_name_H-M   'P 1'
#
loop_
_entity.id
_entity.type
_entity.pdbx_description
1 polymer ?
#
loop_
_entity_poly.entity_id
_entity_poly.type
_entity_poly.pdbx_seq_one_letter_code
_entity_poly.pdbx_strand_id
1 'polypeptide(L)'
;MLSDAEIEEGKRNTSYSLKQEEPLHEHNDCVRIAYEWLDAQAKTKGVTRKARALKHIIEQWGGRYVSTSDVDVAATLHPDIHGTYPFFNISSRLTRPNKRRLNGVTQAFTQSYVESDGLADYKTDET
;
A
#
# COMPACT_ATOMS: atom_id res chain seq x y z
N MET A 1 14.12 3.22 4.13
CA MET A 1 13.25 2.02 4.11
C MET A 1 12.83 1.69 5.52
N LEU A 2 11.58 1.31 5.73
CA LEU A 2 11.08 0.91 7.04
C LEU A 2 11.86 -0.29 7.56
N SER A 3 12.29 -0.23 8.83
CA SER A 3 12.92 -1.37 9.50
C SER A 3 11.86 -2.37 9.97
N ASP A 4 12.27 -3.60 10.25
CA ASP A 4 11.37 -4.59 10.84
C ASP A 4 10.83 -4.12 12.20
N ALA A 5 11.67 -3.44 13.00
CA ALA A 5 11.24 -2.91 14.30
C ALA A 5 10.14 -1.85 14.14
N GLU A 6 10.28 -0.94 13.17
CA GLU A 6 9.26 0.05 12.88
C GLU A 6 7.95 -0.58 12.43
N ILE A 7 8.03 -1.62 11.60
CA ILE A 7 6.85 -2.35 11.13
C ILE A 7 6.16 -3.06 12.28
N GLU A 8 6.91 -3.74 13.15
CA GLU A 8 6.34 -4.44 14.30
C GLU A 8 5.67 -3.45 15.27
N GLU A 9 6.26 -2.29 15.48
CA GLU A 9 5.64 -1.23 16.28
C GLU A 9 4.36 -0.72 15.61
N GLY A 10 4.39 -0.54 14.29
CA GLY A 10 3.21 -0.13 13.53
C GLY A 10 2.06 -1.12 13.66
N LYS A 11 2.35 -2.42 13.64
CA LYS A 11 1.33 -3.46 13.85
C LYS A 11 0.61 -3.31 15.18
N ARG A 12 1.36 -2.95 16.24
CA ARG A 12 0.78 -2.75 17.57
C ARG A 12 -0.12 -1.51 17.64
N ASN A 13 0.16 -0.49 16.83
CA ASN A 13 -0.52 0.80 16.87
C ASN A 13 -1.63 0.96 15.82
N THR A 14 -1.78 0.00 14.92
CA THR A 14 -2.72 0.10 13.81
C THR A 14 -4.15 -0.21 14.25
N SER A 15 -5.09 0.65 13.83
CA SER A 15 -6.53 0.35 13.89
C SER A 15 -6.91 -0.33 12.58
N TYR A 16 -7.10 -1.64 12.62
CA TYR A 16 -7.33 -2.43 11.41
C TYR A 16 -8.73 -2.21 10.85
N SER A 17 -8.82 -2.10 9.53
CA SER A 17 -10.08 -1.84 8.83
C SER A 17 -10.99 -3.08 8.79
N LEU A 18 -10.40 -4.28 8.80
CA LEU A 18 -11.15 -5.52 8.88
C LEU A 18 -11.30 -5.95 10.32
N LYS A 19 -12.54 -6.26 10.73
CA LYS A 19 -12.84 -6.74 12.09
C LYS A 19 -12.60 -8.23 12.14
N GLN A 20 -11.40 -8.62 12.53
CA GLN A 20 -10.96 -10.00 12.70
C GLN A 20 -10.39 -10.17 14.10
N GLU A 21 -10.39 -11.40 14.62
CA GLU A 21 -9.76 -11.68 15.91
C GLU A 21 -8.27 -11.37 15.87
N GLU A 22 -7.62 -11.77 14.76
CA GLU A 22 -6.21 -11.48 14.53
C GLU A 22 -6.02 -10.95 13.11
N PRO A 23 -5.24 -9.86 12.95
CA PRO A 23 -4.90 -9.38 11.61
C PRO A 23 -4.09 -10.43 10.85
N LEU A 24 -4.35 -10.54 9.55
CA LEU A 24 -3.58 -11.42 8.67
C LEU A 24 -2.42 -10.63 8.08
N HIS A 25 -1.20 -10.98 8.47
CA HIS A 25 0.02 -10.38 7.95
C HIS A 25 0.80 -11.37 7.11
N GLU A 26 1.40 -10.83 6.04
CA GLU A 26 2.37 -11.52 5.21
C GLU A 26 3.79 -11.09 5.65
N HIS A 27 4.78 -11.34 4.82
CA HIS A 27 6.14 -10.87 5.09
C HIS A 27 6.16 -9.34 5.27
N ASN A 28 7.03 -8.82 6.13
CA ASN A 28 7.14 -7.37 6.37
C ASN A 28 7.41 -6.55 5.11
N ASP A 29 8.02 -7.14 4.08
CA ASP A 29 8.20 -6.48 2.79
C ASP A 29 6.87 -6.11 2.14
N CYS A 30 5.77 -6.78 2.48
CA CYS A 30 4.44 -6.41 1.98
C CYS A 30 3.99 -5.06 2.53
N VAL A 31 4.33 -4.75 3.78
CA VAL A 31 4.12 -3.42 4.36
C VAL A 31 4.99 -2.40 3.62
N ARG A 32 6.24 -2.74 3.32
CA ARG A 32 7.15 -1.86 2.57
C ARG A 32 6.63 -1.56 1.17
N ILE A 33 6.14 -2.58 0.46
CA ILE A 33 5.53 -2.42 -0.87
C ILE A 33 4.34 -1.46 -0.80
N ALA A 34 3.43 -1.69 0.14
CA ALA A 34 2.25 -0.84 0.31
C ALA A 34 2.65 0.59 0.69
N TYR A 35 3.64 0.75 1.57
CA TYR A 35 4.13 2.06 1.99
C TYR A 35 4.67 2.86 0.79
N GLU A 36 5.51 2.23 -0.04
CA GLU A 36 6.07 2.89 -1.21
C GLU A 36 4.99 3.27 -2.22
N TRP A 37 4.00 2.39 -2.42
CA TRP A 37 2.89 2.70 -3.30
C TRP A 37 2.10 3.92 -2.81
N LEU A 38 1.78 3.94 -1.52
CA LEU A 38 1.04 5.06 -0.91
C LEU A 38 1.85 6.36 -0.95
N ASP A 39 3.17 6.26 -0.71
CA ASP A 39 4.05 7.43 -0.72
C ASP A 39 4.07 8.14 -2.06
N ALA A 40 3.94 7.39 -3.15
CA ALA A 40 3.93 7.95 -4.50
C ALA A 40 2.63 8.69 -4.85
N GLN A 41 1.56 8.48 -4.09
CA GLN A 41 0.27 9.09 -4.40
C GLN A 41 0.24 10.57 -4.00
N ALA A 42 -0.49 11.37 -4.78
CA ALA A 42 -0.79 12.75 -4.40
C ALA A 42 -1.75 12.74 -3.21
N LYS A 43 -1.40 13.48 -2.15
CA LYS A 43 -2.22 13.55 -0.93
C LYS A 43 -3.21 14.69 -1.04
N THR A 44 -4.39 14.48 -0.46
CA THR A 44 -5.47 15.47 -0.43
C THR A 44 -5.79 15.82 1.03
N LYS A 45 -6.55 16.88 1.26
CA LYS A 45 -6.98 17.26 2.62
C LYS A 45 -7.93 16.22 3.20
N GLY A 46 -8.97 15.91 2.46
CA GLY A 46 -10.00 14.96 2.88
C GLY A 46 -9.75 13.58 2.31
N VAL A 47 -10.41 12.59 2.90
CA VAL A 47 -10.34 11.22 2.39
C VAL A 47 -11.16 11.10 1.11
N THR A 48 -10.73 10.20 0.22
CA THR A 48 -11.48 9.89 -1.00
C THR A 48 -12.79 9.19 -0.63
N ARG A 49 -13.84 9.43 -1.42
CA ARG A 49 -15.11 8.71 -1.31
C ARG A 49 -15.21 7.58 -2.33
N LYS A 50 -14.20 7.44 -3.19
CA LYS A 50 -14.19 6.43 -4.22
C LYS A 50 -13.62 5.14 -3.66
N ALA A 51 -14.46 4.12 -3.55
CA ALA A 51 -14.02 2.79 -3.15
C ALA A 51 -13.25 2.14 -4.30
N ARG A 52 -12.05 1.66 -4.02
CA ARG A 52 -11.21 0.92 -4.96
C ARG A 52 -10.56 -0.26 -4.24
N ALA A 53 -10.30 -1.32 -4.98
CA ALA A 53 -9.57 -2.46 -4.46
C ALA A 53 -8.06 -2.15 -4.45
N LEU A 54 -7.65 -1.22 -3.61
CA LEU A 54 -6.26 -0.73 -3.57
C LEU A 54 -5.26 -1.87 -3.36
N LYS A 55 -5.59 -2.84 -2.51
CA LYS A 55 -4.68 -3.96 -2.25
C LYS A 55 -4.37 -4.73 -3.53
N HIS A 56 -5.33 -4.91 -4.43
CA HIS A 56 -5.09 -5.61 -5.71
C HIS A 56 -4.22 -4.77 -6.64
N ILE A 57 -4.39 -3.46 -6.65
CA ILE A 57 -3.55 -2.55 -7.43
C ILE A 57 -2.12 -2.59 -6.90
N ILE A 58 -1.95 -2.58 -5.59
CA ILE A 58 -0.64 -2.64 -4.92
C ILE A 58 0.05 -3.98 -5.23
N GLU A 59 -0.70 -5.10 -5.12
CA GLU A 59 -0.19 -6.44 -5.43
C GLU A 59 0.36 -6.53 -6.86
N GLN A 60 -0.40 -6.01 -7.82
CA GLN A 60 0.00 -6.04 -9.22
C GLN A 60 1.26 -5.19 -9.45
N TRP A 61 1.33 -4.03 -8.81
CA TRP A 61 2.50 -3.18 -8.91
C TRP A 61 3.74 -3.84 -8.28
N GLY A 62 3.59 -4.40 -7.08
CA GLY A 62 4.70 -4.99 -6.34
C GLY A 62 5.05 -6.42 -6.74
N GLY A 63 4.20 -7.07 -7.55
CA GLY A 63 4.43 -8.46 -7.95
C GLY A 63 4.42 -9.43 -6.78
N ARG A 64 3.57 -9.21 -5.79
CA ARG A 64 3.52 -9.97 -4.54
C ARG A 64 2.15 -9.83 -3.89
N TYR A 65 1.60 -10.92 -3.35
CA TYR A 65 0.39 -10.84 -2.53
C TYR A 65 0.63 -9.92 -1.32
N VAL A 66 -0.32 -9.04 -1.07
CA VAL A 66 -0.30 -8.09 0.06
C VAL A 66 -1.65 -8.16 0.75
N SER A 67 -1.68 -8.35 2.07
CA SER A 67 -2.95 -8.38 2.80
C SER A 67 -3.48 -6.97 3.04
N THR A 68 -4.80 -6.85 3.26
CA THR A 68 -5.41 -5.57 3.66
C THR A 68 -4.80 -5.08 4.97
N SER A 69 -4.52 -5.99 5.91
CA SER A 69 -3.89 -5.63 7.18
C SER A 69 -2.50 -5.03 6.99
N ASP A 70 -1.73 -5.52 6.02
CA ASP A 70 -0.42 -4.94 5.69
C ASP A 70 -0.56 -3.53 5.12
N VAL A 71 -1.58 -3.28 4.31
CA VAL A 71 -1.87 -1.93 3.80
C VAL A 71 -2.26 -0.99 4.95
N ASP A 72 -3.05 -1.48 5.90
CA ASP A 72 -3.44 -0.70 7.09
C ASP A 72 -2.21 -0.28 7.90
N VAL A 73 -1.25 -1.18 8.10
CA VAL A 73 0.00 -0.86 8.81
C VAL A 73 0.80 0.17 8.05
N ALA A 74 0.94 0.01 6.74
CA ALA A 74 1.66 0.95 5.89
C ALA A 74 1.06 2.36 5.99
N ALA A 75 -0.25 2.46 5.93
CA ALA A 75 -0.95 3.74 6.05
C ALA A 75 -0.75 4.37 7.44
N THR A 76 -0.78 3.56 8.49
CA THR A 76 -0.56 4.03 9.86
C THR A 76 0.86 4.58 10.05
N LEU A 77 1.84 3.93 9.43
CA LEU A 77 3.25 4.36 9.53
C LEU A 77 3.56 5.59 8.70
N HIS A 78 2.78 5.86 7.66
CA HIS A 78 3.05 6.99 6.78
C HIS A 78 2.56 8.29 7.42
N PRO A 79 3.44 9.30 7.57
CA PRO A 79 3.10 10.53 8.29
C PRO A 79 2.02 11.37 7.60
N ASP A 80 1.85 11.23 6.30
CA ASP A 80 0.95 12.06 5.50
C ASP A 80 -0.32 11.34 5.04
N ILE A 81 -0.49 10.07 5.41
CA ILE A 81 -1.66 9.28 5.06
C ILE A 81 -2.59 9.16 6.26
N HIS A 82 -3.88 9.43 6.04
CA HIS A 82 -4.91 9.19 7.04
C HIS A 82 -6.18 8.66 6.36
N GLY A 83 -7.13 8.22 7.18
CA GLY A 83 -8.36 7.59 6.72
C GLY A 83 -8.36 6.11 7.03
N THR A 84 -9.41 5.42 6.59
CA THR A 84 -9.58 3.98 6.78
C THR A 84 -9.66 3.31 5.42
N TYR A 85 -8.91 2.22 5.22
CA TYR A 85 -8.92 1.47 3.96
C TYR A 85 -10.34 1.24 3.46
N PRO A 86 -10.68 1.47 2.18
CA PRO A 86 -9.81 2.02 1.14
C PRO A 86 -9.92 3.54 0.97
N PHE A 87 -10.46 4.25 1.95
CA PHE A 87 -10.78 5.67 1.88
C PHE A 87 -9.68 6.52 2.50
N PHE A 88 -8.48 6.46 1.92
CA PHE A 88 -7.37 7.29 2.34
C PHE A 88 -7.43 8.69 1.71
N ASN A 89 -6.63 9.61 2.24
CA ASN A 89 -6.50 10.98 1.73
C ASN A 89 -5.54 11.03 0.52
N ILE A 90 -5.83 10.23 -0.49
CA ILE A 90 -5.08 10.22 -1.74
C ILE A 90 -5.99 10.63 -2.90
N SER A 91 -5.38 11.23 -3.93
CA SER A 91 -6.12 11.63 -5.13
C SER A 91 -6.77 10.43 -5.80
N SER A 92 -8.01 10.59 -6.27
CA SER A 92 -8.67 9.56 -7.08
C SER A 92 -7.99 9.37 -8.44
N ARG A 93 -7.14 10.31 -8.86
CA ARG A 93 -6.27 10.18 -10.03
C ARG A 93 -4.96 9.54 -9.57
N LEU A 94 -4.92 8.21 -9.60
CA LEU A 94 -3.79 7.46 -9.06
C LEU A 94 -2.52 7.67 -9.89
N THR A 95 -1.40 7.69 -9.18
CA THR A 95 -0.05 7.75 -9.77
C THR A 95 0.57 6.36 -9.74
N ARG A 96 1.06 5.88 -10.90
CA ARG A 96 1.80 4.62 -10.97
C ARG A 96 3.20 4.86 -10.42
N PRO A 97 3.59 4.21 -9.30
CA PRO A 97 4.89 4.46 -8.71
C PRO A 97 6.03 3.91 -9.58
N ASN A 98 7.19 4.55 -9.49
CA ASN A 98 8.39 4.06 -10.15
C ASN A 98 8.85 2.76 -9.48
N LYS A 99 9.17 1.75 -10.28
CA LYS A 99 9.61 0.43 -9.77
C LYS A 99 10.91 0.51 -8.97
N ARG A 100 11.72 1.56 -9.16
CA ARG A 100 12.95 1.76 -8.38
C ARG A 100 12.67 1.92 -6.88
N ARG A 101 11.46 2.30 -6.50
CA ARG A 101 11.05 2.36 -5.10
C ARG A 101 11.18 1.00 -4.40
N LEU A 102 11.14 -0.08 -5.18
CA LEU A 102 11.22 -1.45 -4.65
C LEU A 102 12.63 -2.04 -4.64
N ASN A 103 13.64 -1.26 -5.00
CA ASN A 103 15.03 -1.67 -4.88
C ASN A 103 15.34 -1.98 -3.41
N GLY A 104 15.84 -3.18 -3.13
CA GLY A 104 16.12 -3.64 -1.78
C GLY A 104 14.94 -4.28 -1.06
N VAL A 105 13.75 -4.31 -1.68
CA VAL A 105 12.58 -5.03 -1.15
C VAL A 105 12.60 -6.43 -1.74
N THR A 106 13.12 -7.39 -0.98
CA THR A 106 13.43 -8.75 -1.46
C THR A 106 12.21 -9.51 -1.96
N GLN A 107 11.05 -9.31 -1.34
CA GLN A 107 9.82 -10.01 -1.72
C GLN A 107 9.13 -9.44 -2.94
N ALA A 108 9.54 -8.24 -3.41
CA ALA A 108 8.94 -7.66 -4.60
C ALA A 108 9.22 -8.55 -5.82
N PHE A 109 8.24 -8.68 -6.68
CA PHE A 109 8.31 -9.44 -7.94
C PHE A 109 8.58 -10.93 -7.75
N THR A 110 8.20 -11.50 -6.62
CA THR A 110 8.40 -12.93 -6.33
C THR A 110 7.20 -13.79 -6.70
N GLN A 111 6.07 -13.19 -7.06
CA GLN A 111 4.84 -13.90 -7.42
C GLN A 111 4.32 -13.43 -8.78
N SER A 112 3.37 -14.19 -9.35
CA SER A 112 2.93 -14.01 -10.74
C SER A 112 1.84 -12.95 -10.92
N TYR A 113 1.97 -11.81 -10.27
CA TYR A 113 1.06 -10.69 -10.47
C TYR A 113 1.51 -9.83 -11.65
N VAL A 114 0.56 -9.43 -12.49
CA VAL A 114 0.82 -8.58 -13.66
C VAL A 114 -0.09 -7.36 -13.64
N GLU A 115 0.43 -6.24 -14.13
CA GLU A 115 -0.27 -4.96 -14.13
C GLU A 115 -1.17 -4.71 -15.33
N SER A 116 -1.30 -5.66 -16.26
CA SER A 116 -1.99 -5.43 -17.55
C SER A 116 -3.37 -4.79 -17.40
N ASP A 117 -4.17 -5.23 -16.41
CA ASP A 117 -5.48 -4.65 -16.15
C ASP A 117 -5.40 -3.46 -15.20
N GLY A 118 -4.45 -3.48 -14.25
CA GLY A 118 -4.26 -2.43 -13.26
C GLY A 118 -3.77 -1.11 -13.84
N LEU A 119 -3.14 -1.12 -15.01
CA LEU A 119 -2.65 0.10 -15.66
C LEU A 119 -3.78 1.07 -15.98
N ALA A 120 -4.99 0.58 -16.21
CA ALA A 120 -6.15 1.42 -16.50
C ALA A 120 -6.57 2.28 -15.30
N ASP A 121 -6.18 1.91 -14.08
CA ASP A 121 -6.49 2.69 -12.88
C ASP A 121 -5.61 3.93 -12.71
N TYR A 122 -4.43 3.94 -13.35
CA TYR A 122 -3.50 5.05 -13.20
C TYR A 122 -3.78 6.15 -14.22
N LYS A 123 -3.70 7.41 -13.79
CA LYS A 123 -3.87 8.58 -14.64
C LYS A 123 -2.55 9.31 -14.88
N THR A 124 -1.51 8.98 -14.14
CA THR A 124 -0.19 9.59 -14.26
C THR A 124 0.88 8.60 -13.82
N ASP A 125 2.09 8.81 -14.26
CA ASP A 125 3.24 8.02 -13.86
C ASP A 125 4.18 8.87 -13.01
N GLU A 126 4.77 8.25 -12.00
CA GLU A 126 5.85 8.87 -11.25
C GLU A 126 7.11 8.88 -12.10
N THR A 127 7.73 10.02 -12.24
CA THR A 127 8.96 10.19 -13.04
C THR A 127 10.24 9.86 -12.27
#